data_53fbe932fe9e4ea930184dace2e8037b
#
_entry.id   53fbe932fe9e4ea930184dace2e8037b
#
_cell.length_a   1.000
_cell.length_b   1.000
_cell.length_c   1.000
_cell.angle_alpha   90.00
_cell.angle_beta   90.00
_cell.angle_gamma   90.00
#
_symmetry.space_group_name_H-M   'P 1'
#
loop_
_entity.id
_entity.type
_entity.pdbx_description
1 polymer ?
#
loop_
_entity_poly.entity_id
_entity_poly.type
_entity_poly.pdbx_seq_one_letter_code
_entity_poly.pdbx_strand_id
1 'polypeptide(L)'
;NLGCSAFMYGLSVAYSMMNNQPGLRKALILDGETRSKVYSPKDRRTAFLFGDGGVAALVERDERFGKSFFSLNSDGSREGLIKIDAGGYRHMSSTETVKEKVVDEYGNIRSDEQGYMHGGDVFNFVIREIPKDIKNLCSWTGDDIQSMDYYVFHQANNFINSYIAKKMKLDTSKIPSTIAKFGNTSSVSVPLTIVSELKDKLSGNKKLLLSAFGVGMTWATAIVNFNNCRISDIVEI
;
A
#
# COMPACT_ATOMS: atom_id res chain seq x y z
N ASN A 1 -9.93 8.78 -3.65
CA ASN A 1 -8.77 7.97 -4.05
C ASN A 1 -7.80 7.87 -2.88
N LEU A 2 -7.44 6.66 -2.50
CA LEU A 2 -6.59 6.35 -1.34
C LEU A 2 -5.15 5.97 -1.79
N GLY A 3 -4.90 5.89 -3.10
CA GLY A 3 -3.62 5.50 -3.66
C GLY A 3 -3.09 4.20 -3.04
N CYS A 4 -1.84 4.19 -2.67
CA CYS A 4 -1.13 2.97 -2.22
C CYS A 4 -1.70 2.31 -0.96
N SER A 5 -2.58 2.96 -0.19
CA SER A 5 -3.27 2.35 0.96
C SER A 5 -4.64 1.73 0.60
N ALA A 6 -5.09 1.83 -0.67
CA ALA A 6 -6.45 1.48 -1.06
C ALA A 6 -6.80 0.00 -0.80
N PHE A 7 -5.88 -0.93 -1.03
CA PHE A 7 -6.11 -2.34 -0.71
C PHE A 7 -6.45 -2.56 0.77
N MET A 8 -5.76 -1.89 1.68
CA MET A 8 -5.98 -2.00 3.13
C MET A 8 -7.37 -1.50 3.53
N TYR A 9 -7.79 -0.37 2.93
CA TYR A 9 -9.14 0.17 3.14
C TYR A 9 -10.21 -0.74 2.54
N GLY A 10 -9.99 -1.25 1.31
CA GLY A 10 -10.89 -2.22 0.67
C GLY A 10 -11.06 -3.49 1.50
N LEU A 11 -9.95 -4.00 2.05
CA LEU A 11 -9.97 -5.16 2.94
C LEU A 11 -10.80 -4.89 4.20
N SER A 12 -10.60 -3.73 4.85
CA SER A 12 -11.38 -3.32 6.03
C SER A 12 -12.88 -3.19 5.73
N VAL A 13 -13.24 -2.61 4.57
CA VAL A 13 -14.63 -2.50 4.12
C VAL A 13 -15.25 -3.89 3.92
N ALA A 14 -14.54 -4.81 3.24
CA ALA A 14 -14.99 -6.18 3.04
C ALA A 14 -15.28 -6.90 4.36
N TYR A 15 -14.34 -6.80 5.33
CA TYR A 15 -14.53 -7.36 6.67
C TYR A 15 -15.73 -6.73 7.38
N SER A 16 -15.88 -5.42 7.33
CA SER A 16 -16.99 -4.70 7.98
C SER A 16 -18.34 -5.10 7.39
N MET A 17 -18.44 -5.21 6.07
CA MET A 17 -19.68 -5.64 5.39
C MET A 17 -20.04 -7.08 5.76
N MET A 18 -19.09 -8.01 5.69
CA MET A 18 -19.30 -9.40 6.07
C MET A 18 -19.67 -9.57 7.55
N ASN A 19 -19.11 -8.71 8.43
CA ASN A 19 -19.43 -8.76 9.86
C ASN A 19 -20.85 -8.27 10.18
N ASN A 20 -21.33 -7.27 9.43
CA ASN A 20 -22.64 -6.66 9.67
C ASN A 20 -23.79 -7.29 8.86
N GLN A 21 -23.50 -8.14 7.88
CA GLN A 21 -24.49 -8.81 7.04
C GLN A 21 -24.32 -10.32 7.13
N PRO A 22 -25.12 -11.02 7.96
CA PRO A 22 -24.95 -12.46 8.20
C PRO A 22 -24.99 -13.34 6.95
N GLY A 23 -25.72 -12.93 5.91
CA GLY A 23 -25.78 -13.63 4.61
C GLY A 23 -24.56 -13.43 3.72
N LEU A 24 -23.73 -12.44 3.98
CA LEU A 24 -22.54 -12.14 3.21
C LEU A 24 -21.33 -12.91 3.79
N ARG A 25 -20.96 -14.00 3.12
CA ARG A 25 -19.89 -14.87 3.58
C ARG A 25 -18.58 -14.74 2.79
N LYS A 26 -18.65 -14.12 1.62
CA LYS A 26 -17.50 -13.98 0.71
C LYS A 26 -17.46 -12.58 0.13
N ALA A 27 -16.26 -12.01 0.00
CA ALA A 27 -16.01 -10.77 -0.70
C ALA A 27 -14.81 -10.93 -1.62
N LEU A 28 -14.95 -10.51 -2.87
CA LEU A 28 -13.87 -10.48 -3.84
C LEU A 28 -13.38 -9.03 -3.96
N ILE A 29 -12.11 -8.81 -3.63
CA ILE A 29 -11.43 -7.53 -3.78
C ILE A 29 -10.63 -7.61 -5.08
N LEU A 30 -10.91 -6.71 -6.02
CA LEU A 30 -10.14 -6.53 -7.24
C LEU A 30 -9.41 -5.20 -7.12
N ASP A 31 -8.09 -5.22 -7.26
CA ASP A 31 -7.23 -4.05 -7.19
C ASP A 31 -6.29 -4.06 -8.38
N GLY A 32 -6.23 -2.95 -9.12
CA GLY A 32 -5.43 -2.82 -10.32
C GLY A 32 -4.84 -1.42 -10.45
N GLU A 33 -3.56 -1.35 -10.75
CA GLU A 33 -2.80 -0.10 -10.85
C GLU A 33 -1.98 -0.07 -12.14
N THR A 34 -2.08 1.05 -12.85
CA THR A 34 -1.31 1.34 -14.06
C THR A 34 -0.51 2.63 -13.86
N ARG A 35 0.40 2.61 -12.89
CA ARG A 35 1.17 3.80 -12.48
C ARG A 35 2.14 4.28 -13.55
N SER A 36 2.59 3.41 -14.43
CA SER A 36 3.41 3.77 -15.60
C SER A 36 2.75 4.84 -16.48
N LYS A 37 1.41 4.90 -16.48
CA LYS A 37 0.63 5.87 -17.26
C LYS A 37 0.37 7.20 -16.55
N VAL A 38 0.61 7.25 -15.25
CA VAL A 38 0.28 8.42 -14.42
C VAL A 38 1.45 9.38 -14.30
N TYR A 39 2.67 8.85 -14.31
CA TYR A 39 3.89 9.64 -14.11
C TYR A 39 4.63 9.87 -15.43
N SER A 40 5.29 11.03 -15.53
CA SER A 40 6.09 11.36 -16.71
C SER A 40 7.35 10.48 -16.76
N PRO A 41 7.66 9.82 -17.89
CA PRO A 41 8.94 9.12 -18.06
C PRO A 41 10.14 10.08 -18.11
N LYS A 42 9.90 11.38 -18.23
CA LYS A 42 10.91 12.44 -18.24
C LYS A 42 11.11 13.11 -16.86
N ASP A 43 10.35 12.70 -15.84
CA ASP A 43 10.55 13.15 -14.46
C ASP A 43 11.26 12.04 -13.66
N ARG A 44 12.57 12.21 -13.46
CA ARG A 44 13.43 11.22 -12.76
C ARG A 44 13.04 10.97 -11.31
N ARG A 45 12.25 11.85 -10.69
CA ARG A 45 11.78 11.69 -9.31
C ARG A 45 10.76 10.57 -9.19
N THR A 46 10.09 10.24 -10.27
CA THR A 46 8.99 9.26 -10.29
C THR A 46 9.15 8.17 -11.36
N ALA A 47 9.79 8.46 -12.50
CA ALA A 47 9.85 7.58 -13.67
C ALA A 47 10.38 6.16 -13.40
N PHE A 48 11.36 6.02 -12.48
CA PHE A 48 12.03 4.75 -12.21
C PHE A 48 11.50 4.04 -10.96
N LEU A 49 10.46 4.59 -10.33
CA LEU A 49 9.99 4.10 -9.04
C LEU A 49 8.83 3.11 -9.21
N PHE A 50 7.91 3.41 -10.12
CA PHE A 50 6.62 2.73 -10.20
C PHE A 50 6.60 1.56 -11.18
N GLY A 51 5.83 0.52 -10.83
CA GLY A 51 5.43 -0.57 -11.69
C GLY A 51 3.91 -0.71 -11.73
N ASP A 52 3.43 -1.49 -12.67
CA ASP A 52 2.02 -1.81 -12.85
C ASP A 52 1.71 -3.21 -12.31
N GLY A 53 0.47 -3.44 -11.90
CA GLY A 53 0.06 -4.74 -11.40
C GLY A 53 -1.42 -4.82 -11.09
N GLY A 54 -1.90 -6.04 -10.96
CA GLY A 54 -3.27 -6.34 -10.54
C GLY A 54 -3.31 -7.52 -9.58
N VAL A 55 -4.33 -7.53 -8.70
CA VAL A 55 -4.56 -8.62 -7.77
C VAL A 55 -6.05 -8.87 -7.58
N ALA A 56 -6.40 -10.13 -7.35
CA ALA A 56 -7.71 -10.55 -6.89
C ALA A 56 -7.55 -11.26 -5.53
N ALA A 57 -8.23 -10.77 -4.50
CA ALA A 57 -8.21 -11.36 -3.17
C ALA A 57 -9.61 -11.76 -2.74
N LEU A 58 -9.85 -13.07 -2.61
CA LEU A 58 -11.07 -13.62 -2.06
C LEU A 58 -10.97 -13.69 -0.54
N VAL A 59 -11.85 -12.99 0.15
CA VAL A 59 -12.00 -13.03 1.61
C VAL A 59 -13.24 -13.85 1.94
N GLU A 60 -13.10 -14.81 2.84
CA GLU A 60 -14.19 -15.63 3.32
C GLU A 60 -14.38 -15.48 4.83
N ARG A 61 -15.65 -15.38 5.28
CA ARG A 61 -15.98 -15.40 6.70
C ARG A 61 -15.96 -16.83 7.22
N ASP A 62 -15.11 -17.08 8.20
CA ASP A 62 -15.05 -18.37 8.88
C ASP A 62 -14.79 -18.13 10.38
N GLU A 63 -15.72 -18.60 11.21
CA GLU A 63 -15.68 -18.39 12.68
C GLU A 63 -14.58 -19.21 13.38
N ARG A 64 -13.99 -20.18 12.69
CA ARG A 64 -12.87 -20.98 13.21
C ARG A 64 -11.57 -20.18 13.29
N PHE A 65 -11.49 -19.03 12.61
CA PHE A 65 -10.28 -18.20 12.56
C PHE A 65 -10.41 -16.98 13.45
N GLY A 66 -9.29 -16.54 13.97
CA GLY A 66 -9.23 -15.40 14.87
C GLY A 66 -9.67 -14.07 14.22
N LYS A 67 -9.92 -13.08 15.05
CA LYS A 67 -10.27 -11.73 14.61
C LYS A 67 -9.12 -11.08 13.86
N SER A 68 -9.46 -10.25 12.87
CA SER A 68 -8.54 -9.31 12.24
C SER A 68 -8.83 -7.89 12.72
N PHE A 69 -7.81 -7.07 12.82
CA PHE A 69 -7.89 -5.72 13.36
C PHE A 69 -7.35 -4.72 12.36
N PHE A 70 -7.95 -3.53 12.28
CA PHE A 70 -7.60 -2.50 11.32
C PHE A 70 -7.48 -1.14 12.01
N SER A 71 -6.44 -0.39 11.68
CA SER A 71 -6.29 1.03 11.96
C SER A 71 -6.29 1.77 10.62
N LEU A 72 -7.21 2.70 10.43
CA LEU A 72 -7.38 3.50 9.22
C LEU A 72 -7.21 4.97 9.56
N ASN A 73 -6.34 5.67 8.87
CA ASN A 73 -5.96 7.03 9.20
C ASN A 73 -5.85 7.92 7.96
N SER A 74 -6.08 9.23 8.15
CA SER A 74 -5.98 10.24 7.09
C SER A 74 -5.50 11.58 7.66
N ASP A 75 -4.65 12.28 6.89
CA ASP A 75 -4.22 13.65 7.17
C ASP A 75 -4.30 14.48 5.89
N GLY A 76 -5.43 15.15 5.67
CA GLY A 76 -5.68 15.99 4.50
C GLY A 76 -4.84 17.26 4.44
N SER A 77 -4.22 17.70 5.55
CA SER A 77 -3.32 18.85 5.56
C SER A 77 -2.07 18.65 4.72
N ARG A 78 -1.81 17.40 4.29
CA ARG A 78 -0.64 16.98 3.51
C ARG A 78 -0.99 16.58 2.07
N GLU A 79 -2.13 17.02 1.57
CA GLU A 79 -2.63 16.70 0.23
C GLU A 79 -1.61 16.99 -0.90
N GLY A 80 -0.79 18.01 -0.72
CA GLY A 80 0.20 18.45 -1.69
C GLY A 80 1.44 17.55 -1.82
N LEU A 81 1.62 16.53 -0.95
CA LEU A 81 2.83 15.70 -0.98
C LEU A 81 2.85 14.72 -2.16
N ILE A 82 1.69 14.21 -2.57
CA ILE A 82 1.52 13.34 -3.73
C ILE A 82 0.24 13.77 -4.43
N LYS A 83 0.34 14.27 -5.66
CA LYS A 83 -0.79 14.91 -6.33
C LYS A 83 -0.68 14.86 -7.85
N ILE A 84 -1.83 15.01 -8.51
CA ILE A 84 -1.99 15.41 -9.90
C ILE A 84 -2.76 16.73 -9.86
N ASP A 85 -2.21 17.79 -10.45
CA ASP A 85 -2.75 19.14 -10.31
C ASP A 85 -3.96 19.42 -11.19
N ALA A 86 -4.07 18.76 -12.35
CA ALA A 86 -5.14 18.97 -13.31
C ALA A 86 -5.69 17.65 -13.88
N GLY A 87 -6.74 17.73 -14.69
CA GLY A 87 -7.41 16.57 -15.29
C GLY A 87 -8.66 16.12 -14.51
N GLY A 88 -8.97 16.76 -13.39
CA GLY A 88 -10.17 16.50 -12.58
C GLY A 88 -11.16 17.66 -12.59
N TYR A 89 -12.24 17.56 -11.82
CA TYR A 89 -13.30 18.56 -11.80
C TYR A 89 -12.87 19.95 -11.31
N ARG A 90 -11.94 20.01 -10.36
CA ARG A 90 -11.48 21.29 -9.79
C ARG A 90 -10.61 22.08 -10.76
N HIS A 91 -9.79 21.40 -11.52
CA HIS A 91 -8.94 21.95 -12.55
C HIS A 91 -9.03 20.99 -13.76
N MET A 92 -9.95 21.32 -14.66
CA MET A 92 -10.28 20.45 -15.80
C MET A 92 -9.13 20.39 -16.79
N SER A 93 -9.07 19.27 -17.54
CA SER A 93 -8.15 19.11 -18.66
C SER A 93 -8.31 20.22 -19.69
N SER A 94 -7.21 20.73 -20.20
CA SER A 94 -7.16 21.80 -21.22
C SER A 94 -5.91 21.67 -22.07
N THR A 95 -5.86 22.44 -23.17
CA THR A 95 -4.68 22.55 -24.03
C THR A 95 -3.44 23.06 -23.29
N GLU A 96 -3.61 23.74 -22.16
CA GLU A 96 -2.50 24.22 -21.32
C GLU A 96 -2.05 23.17 -20.32
N THR A 97 -2.99 22.45 -19.68
CA THR A 97 -2.66 21.48 -18.62
C THR A 97 -1.97 20.23 -19.13
N VAL A 98 -2.17 19.86 -20.40
CA VAL A 98 -1.50 18.72 -21.05
C VAL A 98 -0.09 19.05 -21.56
N LYS A 99 0.29 20.35 -21.62
CA LYS A 99 1.63 20.72 -22.10
C LYS A 99 2.70 20.31 -21.11
N GLU A 100 3.70 19.62 -21.63
CA GLU A 100 4.90 19.32 -20.88
C GLU A 100 5.74 20.59 -20.64
N LYS A 101 6.26 20.74 -19.44
CA LYS A 101 7.12 21.84 -19.03
C LYS A 101 8.25 21.38 -18.11
N VAL A 102 9.37 22.07 -18.14
CA VAL A 102 10.44 21.88 -17.15
C VAL A 102 9.91 22.32 -15.79
N VAL A 103 10.00 21.46 -14.79
CA VAL A 103 9.37 21.67 -13.46
C VAL A 103 10.36 21.91 -12.33
N ASP A 104 11.65 21.76 -12.61
CA ASP A 104 12.73 22.06 -11.64
C ASP A 104 14.09 22.32 -12.32
N GLU A 105 15.06 22.71 -11.51
CA GLU A 105 16.45 23.02 -11.95
C GLU A 105 17.22 21.81 -12.49
N TYR A 106 16.75 20.58 -12.21
CA TYR A 106 17.36 19.34 -12.68
C TYR A 106 16.87 18.91 -14.08
N GLY A 107 15.99 19.70 -14.69
CA GLY A 107 15.45 19.45 -16.02
C GLY A 107 14.40 18.35 -16.08
N ASN A 108 13.75 18.05 -14.96
CA ASN A 108 12.60 17.15 -14.95
C ASN A 108 11.43 17.78 -15.72
N ILE A 109 10.73 16.97 -16.53
CA ILE A 109 9.67 17.42 -17.41
C ILE A 109 8.40 16.64 -17.11
N ARG A 110 7.29 17.36 -16.90
CA ARG A 110 5.93 16.80 -16.81
C ARG A 110 4.87 17.84 -17.16
N SER A 111 3.66 17.38 -17.41
CA SER A 111 2.47 18.22 -17.50
C SER A 111 1.78 18.35 -16.14
N ASP A 112 0.77 19.23 -16.03
CA ASP A 112 -0.03 19.35 -14.81
C ASP A 112 -1.00 18.15 -14.62
N GLU A 113 -1.21 17.34 -15.66
CA GLU A 113 -2.01 16.12 -15.62
C GLU A 113 -1.20 14.87 -15.26
N GLN A 114 0.08 15.02 -15.01
CA GLN A 114 0.96 13.95 -14.56
C GLN A 114 1.27 14.10 -13.07
N GLY A 115 1.40 12.95 -12.41
CA GLY A 115 1.64 12.88 -10.98
C GLY A 115 3.02 13.41 -10.57
N TYR A 116 3.07 13.99 -9.37
CA TYR A 116 4.33 14.31 -8.71
C TYR A 116 4.33 13.86 -7.26
N MET A 117 5.52 13.79 -6.68
CA MET A 117 5.73 13.41 -5.29
C MET A 117 6.89 14.20 -4.67
N HIS A 118 6.66 14.76 -3.49
CA HIS A 118 7.69 15.33 -2.64
C HIS A 118 8.33 14.23 -1.79
N GLY A 119 9.26 13.47 -2.37
CA GLY A 119 9.79 12.24 -1.78
C GLY A 119 10.37 12.39 -0.38
N GLY A 120 11.09 13.50 -0.10
CA GLY A 120 11.66 13.79 1.22
C GLY A 120 10.58 14.00 2.30
N ASP A 121 9.52 14.74 1.98
CA ASP A 121 8.43 15.01 2.92
C ASP A 121 7.56 13.76 3.14
N VAL A 122 7.32 12.98 2.08
CA VAL A 122 6.66 11.67 2.19
C VAL A 122 7.47 10.74 3.08
N PHE A 123 8.79 10.68 2.91
CA PHE A 123 9.67 9.90 3.78
C PHE A 123 9.54 10.33 5.24
N ASN A 124 9.68 11.62 5.54
CA ASN A 124 9.59 12.18 6.89
C ASN A 124 8.24 11.88 7.55
N PHE A 125 7.16 11.95 6.78
CA PHE A 125 5.83 11.58 7.22
C PHE A 125 5.77 10.10 7.61
N VAL A 126 6.19 9.22 6.71
CA VAL A 126 6.06 7.76 6.86
C VAL A 126 6.85 7.24 8.04
N ILE A 127 8.11 7.65 8.20
CA ILE A 127 8.96 7.19 9.31
C ILE A 127 8.49 7.65 10.69
N ARG A 128 7.61 8.63 10.75
CA ARG A 128 6.97 9.10 11.97
C ARG A 128 5.65 8.39 12.22
N GLU A 129 4.73 8.42 11.23
CA GLU A 129 3.35 8.00 11.45
C GLU A 129 3.18 6.48 11.41
N ILE A 130 3.87 5.75 10.53
CA ILE A 130 3.69 4.29 10.42
C ILE A 130 4.14 3.54 11.67
N PRO A 131 5.34 3.79 12.25
CA PRO A 131 5.71 3.15 13.51
C PRO A 131 4.78 3.49 14.68
N LYS A 132 4.23 4.71 14.71
CA LYS A 132 3.27 5.13 15.72
C LYS A 132 1.95 4.37 15.59
N ASP A 133 1.42 4.27 14.35
CA ASP A 133 0.19 3.57 14.06
C ASP A 133 0.28 2.08 14.40
N ILE A 134 1.36 1.43 13.99
CA ILE A 134 1.62 0.01 14.33
C ILE A 134 1.63 -0.20 15.85
N LYS A 135 2.33 0.65 16.61
CA LYS A 135 2.38 0.55 18.08
C LYS A 135 1.00 0.75 18.70
N ASN A 136 0.24 1.73 18.21
CA ASN A 136 -1.11 1.98 18.70
C ASN A 136 -2.03 0.80 18.45
N LEU A 137 -1.97 0.19 17.26
CA LEU A 137 -2.78 -0.98 16.92
C LEU A 137 -2.41 -2.17 17.82
N CYS A 138 -1.11 -2.48 17.97
CA CYS A 138 -0.65 -3.57 18.83
C CYS A 138 -1.05 -3.33 20.30
N SER A 139 -0.93 -2.09 20.80
CA SER A 139 -1.34 -1.74 22.16
C SER A 139 -2.85 -1.92 22.35
N TRP A 140 -3.66 -1.55 21.36
CA TRP A 140 -5.12 -1.69 21.42
C TRP A 140 -5.58 -3.14 21.37
N THR A 141 -4.92 -3.99 20.55
CA THR A 141 -5.26 -5.41 20.42
C THR A 141 -4.66 -6.29 21.51
N GLY A 142 -3.65 -5.81 22.23
CA GLY A 142 -2.85 -6.60 23.18
C GLY A 142 -1.83 -7.52 22.48
N ASP A 143 -1.61 -7.36 21.19
CA ASP A 143 -0.64 -8.17 20.44
C ASP A 143 0.79 -7.67 20.67
N ASP A 144 1.72 -8.60 20.86
CA ASP A 144 3.14 -8.28 20.78
C ASP A 144 3.57 -8.18 19.32
N ILE A 145 4.13 -7.04 18.94
CA ILE A 145 4.63 -6.84 17.60
C ILE A 145 5.68 -7.88 17.17
N GLN A 146 6.48 -8.39 18.10
CA GLN A 146 7.51 -9.38 17.82
C GLN A 146 6.93 -10.78 17.56
N SER A 147 5.66 -11.02 17.92
CA SER A 147 4.98 -12.30 17.73
C SER A 147 4.42 -12.52 16.33
N MET A 148 4.51 -11.53 15.46
CA MET A 148 4.04 -11.66 14.08
C MET A 148 4.89 -12.65 13.29
N ASP A 149 4.25 -13.45 12.44
CA ASP A 149 4.95 -14.34 11.51
C ASP A 149 5.62 -13.56 10.39
N TYR A 150 4.93 -12.55 9.82
CA TYR A 150 5.47 -11.68 8.78
C TYR A 150 4.96 -10.23 8.92
N TYR A 151 5.79 -9.29 8.43
CA TYR A 151 5.48 -7.87 8.31
C TYR A 151 5.47 -7.50 6.83
N VAL A 152 4.32 -7.27 6.26
CA VAL A 152 4.18 -6.92 4.85
C VAL A 152 3.89 -5.44 4.71
N PHE A 153 4.90 -4.69 4.33
CA PHE A 153 4.80 -3.24 4.11
C PHE A 153 4.51 -2.92 2.65
N HIS A 154 3.83 -1.81 2.42
CA HIS A 154 3.78 -1.20 1.10
C HIS A 154 5.20 -1.06 0.53
N GLN A 155 5.35 -1.39 -0.74
CA GLN A 155 6.65 -1.42 -1.43
C GLN A 155 6.96 -0.06 -2.07
N ALA A 156 7.08 1.00 -1.25
CA ALA A 156 7.40 2.35 -1.72
C ALA A 156 8.86 2.44 -2.19
N ASN A 157 9.78 2.06 -1.34
CA ASN A 157 11.20 1.84 -1.62
C ASN A 157 11.86 1.08 -0.45
N ASN A 158 13.00 0.43 -0.72
CA ASN A 158 13.69 -0.37 0.28
C ASN A 158 14.20 0.45 1.48
N PHE A 159 14.53 1.71 1.28
CA PHE A 159 15.07 2.56 2.34
C PHE A 159 14.02 2.84 3.42
N ILE A 160 12.77 3.13 3.03
CA ILE A 160 11.66 3.32 3.96
C ILE A 160 11.43 2.06 4.79
N ASN A 161 11.28 0.91 4.13
CA ASN A 161 10.97 -0.35 4.81
C ASN A 161 12.10 -0.77 5.77
N SER A 162 13.36 -0.62 5.34
CA SER A 162 14.53 -0.88 6.18
C SER A 162 14.59 0.07 7.40
N TYR A 163 14.22 1.34 7.23
CA TYR A 163 14.19 2.29 8.33
C TYR A 163 13.11 1.93 9.36
N ILE A 164 11.91 1.58 8.90
CA ILE A 164 10.81 1.14 9.79
C ILE A 164 11.24 -0.11 10.56
N ALA A 165 11.79 -1.11 9.85
CA ALA A 165 12.29 -2.35 10.46
C ALA A 165 13.31 -2.08 11.57
N LYS A 166 14.32 -1.25 11.29
CA LYS A 166 15.37 -0.86 12.25
C LYS A 166 14.77 -0.10 13.44
N LYS A 167 13.91 0.90 13.19
CA LYS A 167 13.29 1.73 14.23
C LYS A 167 12.43 0.93 15.19
N MET A 168 11.77 -0.10 14.68
CA MET A 168 10.89 -0.97 15.45
C MET A 168 11.56 -2.25 15.92
N LYS A 169 12.84 -2.46 15.59
CA LYS A 169 13.65 -3.64 15.93
C LYS A 169 13.00 -4.95 15.46
N LEU A 170 12.43 -4.92 14.24
CA LEU A 170 11.79 -6.09 13.66
C LEU A 170 12.82 -7.05 13.09
N ASP A 171 12.50 -8.34 13.12
CA ASP A 171 13.27 -9.37 12.43
C ASP A 171 13.13 -9.19 10.91
N THR A 172 14.22 -8.80 10.26
CA THR A 172 14.25 -8.54 8.82
C THR A 172 14.00 -9.77 7.97
N SER A 173 14.23 -10.98 8.48
CA SER A 173 13.91 -12.24 7.79
C SER A 173 12.41 -12.46 7.61
N LYS A 174 11.59 -11.77 8.41
CA LYS A 174 10.13 -11.78 8.35
C LYS A 174 9.54 -10.63 7.51
N ILE A 175 10.38 -9.83 6.83
CA ILE A 175 9.95 -8.69 6.02
C ILE A 175 10.23 -8.99 4.54
N PRO A 176 9.25 -9.55 3.82
CA PRO A 176 9.40 -9.80 2.39
C PRO A 176 9.44 -8.50 1.59
N SER A 177 10.17 -8.50 0.47
CA SER A 177 10.27 -7.36 -0.43
C SER A 177 10.20 -7.78 -1.89
N THR A 178 9.42 -7.05 -2.67
CA THR A 178 9.23 -7.23 -4.11
C THR A 178 9.69 -6.04 -4.94
N ILE A 179 10.25 -5.01 -4.31
CA ILE A 179 10.67 -3.76 -4.98
C ILE A 179 11.66 -4.03 -6.12
N ALA A 180 12.62 -4.92 -5.92
CA ALA A 180 13.60 -5.23 -6.96
C ALA A 180 13.00 -5.96 -8.16
N LYS A 181 11.84 -6.63 -7.98
CA LYS A 181 11.16 -7.38 -9.03
C LYS A 181 10.14 -6.52 -9.80
N PHE A 182 9.32 -5.77 -9.05
CA PHE A 182 8.12 -5.11 -9.60
C PHE A 182 8.06 -3.61 -9.37
N GLY A 183 9.03 -3.03 -8.66
CA GLY A 183 8.98 -1.61 -8.26
C GLY A 183 7.81 -1.33 -7.29
N ASN A 184 7.40 -0.07 -7.26
CA ASN A 184 6.24 0.37 -6.48
C ASN A 184 4.95 0.19 -7.30
N THR A 185 4.25 -0.91 -7.08
CA THR A 185 2.95 -1.21 -7.72
C THR A 185 1.76 -0.61 -6.96
N SER A 186 1.95 0.50 -6.23
CA SER A 186 0.89 1.22 -5.50
C SER A 186 0.13 0.33 -4.51
N SER A 187 -1.21 0.34 -4.55
CA SER A 187 -2.07 -0.45 -3.65
C SER A 187 -1.87 -1.96 -3.79
N VAL A 188 -1.58 -2.43 -5.00
CA VAL A 188 -1.31 -3.84 -5.30
C VAL A 188 -0.07 -4.38 -4.59
N SER A 189 0.86 -3.51 -4.15
CA SER A 189 2.16 -3.91 -3.62
C SER A 189 2.09 -4.83 -2.40
N VAL A 190 1.15 -4.61 -1.48
CA VAL A 190 0.98 -5.46 -0.28
C VAL A 190 0.52 -6.86 -0.67
N PRO A 191 -0.61 -7.04 -1.37
CA PRO A 191 -1.05 -8.39 -1.76
C PRO A 191 -0.10 -9.06 -2.76
N LEU A 192 0.53 -8.31 -3.68
CA LEU A 192 1.52 -8.87 -4.60
C LEU A 192 2.75 -9.41 -3.86
N THR A 193 3.20 -8.73 -2.80
CA THR A 193 4.29 -9.23 -1.95
C THR A 193 3.90 -10.52 -1.24
N ILE A 194 2.65 -10.66 -0.79
CA ILE A 194 2.16 -11.91 -0.21
C ILE A 194 2.20 -13.02 -1.25
N VAL A 195 1.71 -12.78 -2.46
CA VAL A 195 1.69 -13.76 -3.54
C VAL A 195 3.10 -14.16 -3.96
N SER A 196 4.01 -13.20 -4.17
CA SER A 196 5.35 -13.44 -4.67
C SER A 196 6.28 -14.11 -3.66
N GLU A 197 6.23 -13.66 -2.40
CA GLU A 197 7.27 -14.01 -1.42
C GLU A 197 6.79 -14.95 -0.32
N LEU A 198 5.48 -15.10 -0.14
CA LEU A 198 4.92 -15.88 0.97
C LEU A 198 4.05 -17.04 0.52
N LYS A 199 3.89 -17.31 -0.79
CA LYS A 199 3.04 -18.36 -1.33
C LYS A 199 3.23 -19.70 -0.60
N ASP A 200 4.46 -20.16 -0.45
CA ASP A 200 4.78 -21.46 0.15
C ASP A 200 5.05 -21.38 1.66
N LYS A 201 4.88 -20.19 2.26
CA LYS A 201 5.21 -19.91 3.67
C LYS A 201 3.98 -19.71 4.55
N LEU A 202 2.79 -19.63 3.96
CA LEU A 202 1.52 -19.38 4.66
C LEU A 202 0.72 -20.66 4.93
N SER A 203 1.40 -21.78 5.17
CA SER A 203 0.77 -23.00 5.65
C SER A 203 0.46 -22.91 7.15
N GLY A 204 -0.67 -23.47 7.57
CA GLY A 204 -1.16 -23.38 8.96
C GLY A 204 -1.62 -21.97 9.32
N ASN A 205 -1.75 -21.72 10.61
CA ASN A 205 -2.14 -20.39 11.12
C ASN A 205 -0.94 -19.46 11.12
N LYS A 206 -1.07 -18.33 10.44
CA LYS A 206 -0.07 -17.27 10.39
C LYS A 206 -0.70 -15.93 10.72
N LYS A 207 -0.04 -15.16 11.57
CA LYS A 207 -0.45 -13.81 11.93
C LYS A 207 0.45 -12.80 11.21
N LEU A 208 -0.13 -12.00 10.32
CA LEU A 208 0.58 -11.01 9.53
C LEU A 208 0.21 -9.59 10.00
N LEU A 209 1.23 -8.75 10.11
CA LEU A 209 1.05 -7.31 10.19
C LEU A 209 1.22 -6.74 8.78
N LEU A 210 0.16 -6.12 8.26
CA LEU A 210 0.14 -5.44 6.98
C LEU A 210 0.14 -3.93 7.23
N SER A 211 0.93 -3.15 6.49
CA SER A 211 0.88 -1.68 6.61
C SER A 211 1.16 -1.00 5.29
N ALA A 212 0.32 -0.02 4.94
CA ALA A 212 0.44 0.76 3.73
C ALA A 212 0.15 2.23 3.98
N PHE A 213 0.69 3.08 3.13
CA PHE A 213 0.49 4.53 3.13
C PHE A 213 0.42 5.03 1.70
N GLY A 214 -0.31 6.12 1.46
CA GLY A 214 -0.52 6.64 0.12
C GLY A 214 -1.03 8.07 0.10
N VAL A 215 -1.57 8.43 -1.06
CA VAL A 215 -2.13 9.76 -1.33
C VAL A 215 -3.15 10.16 -0.27
N GLY A 216 -3.15 11.44 0.07
CA GLY A 216 -4.09 12.01 1.00
C GLY A 216 -3.48 13.00 1.99
N MET A 217 -2.48 12.69 2.84
CA MET A 217 -1.94 11.35 3.08
C MET A 217 -2.95 10.46 3.78
N THR A 218 -2.98 9.20 3.36
CA THR A 218 -3.73 8.14 4.05
C THR A 218 -2.79 7.01 4.42
N TRP A 219 -3.06 6.34 5.52
CA TRP A 219 -2.32 5.13 5.90
C TRP A 219 -3.21 4.17 6.67
N ALA A 220 -2.84 2.91 6.60
CA ALA A 220 -3.56 1.87 7.30
C ALA A 220 -2.61 0.77 7.76
N THR A 221 -2.89 0.24 8.95
CA THR A 221 -2.23 -0.94 9.48
C THR A 221 -3.29 -2.00 9.82
N ALA A 222 -2.99 -3.26 9.55
CA ALA A 222 -3.86 -4.36 9.93
C ALA A 222 -3.08 -5.51 10.55
N ILE A 223 -3.69 -6.19 11.51
CA ILE A 223 -3.26 -7.50 11.99
C ILE A 223 -4.28 -8.51 11.46
N VAL A 224 -3.83 -9.41 10.59
CA VAL A 224 -4.69 -10.34 9.86
C VAL A 224 -4.22 -11.76 10.09
N ASN A 225 -5.17 -12.66 10.34
CA ASN A 225 -4.88 -14.09 10.45
C ASN A 225 -5.07 -14.77 9.10
N PHE A 226 -4.03 -15.46 8.65
CA PHE A 226 -4.03 -16.32 7.48
C PHE A 226 -4.07 -17.77 7.93
N ASN A 227 -4.85 -18.60 7.25
CA ASN A 227 -4.88 -20.01 7.52
C ASN A 227 -5.01 -20.79 6.21
N ASN A 228 -3.96 -21.49 5.84
CA ASN A 228 -3.90 -22.32 4.63
C ASN A 228 -4.45 -21.58 3.39
N CYS A 229 -4.07 -20.31 3.22
CA CYS A 229 -4.50 -19.52 2.07
C CYS A 229 -4.07 -20.20 0.76
N ARG A 230 -5.00 -20.31 -0.18
CA ARG A 230 -4.69 -20.72 -1.54
C ARG A 230 -4.15 -19.51 -2.30
N ILE A 231 -2.91 -19.59 -2.73
CA ILE A 231 -2.23 -18.52 -3.47
C ILE A 231 -1.87 -19.04 -4.85
N SER A 232 -2.32 -18.35 -5.89
CA SER A 232 -2.02 -18.67 -7.30
C SER A 232 -0.61 -18.21 -7.69
N ASP A 233 -0.11 -18.68 -8.82
CA ASP A 233 1.09 -18.14 -9.44
C ASP A 233 0.85 -16.74 -9.98
N ILE A 234 1.93 -15.97 -10.08
CA ILE A 234 1.91 -14.68 -10.77
C ILE A 234 1.79 -14.95 -12.27
N VAL A 235 0.97 -14.18 -12.95
CA VAL A 235 0.85 -14.17 -14.40
C VAL A 235 1.44 -12.86 -14.89
N GLU A 236 2.46 -12.95 -15.73
CA GLU A 236 3.05 -11.80 -16.44
C GLU A 236 2.38 -11.65 -17.80
N ILE A 237 2.00 -10.40 -18.15
CA ILE A 237 1.29 -10.05 -19.39
C ILE A 237 1.99 -8.89 -20.11
#